data_3f588e72f5fe05a5f7f4c986b923c392
#
_entry.id   3f588e72f5fe05a5f7f4c986b923c392
#
_cell.length_a   1.000
_cell.length_b   1.000
_cell.length_c   1.000
_cell.angle_alpha   90.00
_cell.angle_beta   90.00
_cell.angle_gamma   90.00
#
_symmetry.space_group_name_H-M   'P 1'
#
loop_
_entity.id
_entity.type
_entity.pdbx_description
1 polymer ?
#
loop_
_entity_poly.entity_id
_entity_poly.type
_entity_poly.pdbx_seq_one_letter_code
_entity_poly.pdbx_strand_id
1 'polypeptide(L)'
;MRLALDEAGRAVRGGDVPVGAVVLSPDGTTVLGAGHNEREATGDPTAHAEVLAIRRAAARLGEWRLTGCTLVVTLEPCTMCAGALVQSRVDRVVYGARDDKAGAAGSLWDVVRDRRLNHRPEVIEGVLATECAQLLTEFFRDR
;
A
#
# COMPACT_ATOMS: atom_id res chain seq x y z
N MET A 1 2.68 -1.84 -10.60
CA MET A 1 1.25 -1.57 -10.31
C MET A 1 0.29 -2.69 -10.75
N ARG A 2 0.50 -3.36 -11.86
CA ARG A 2 -0.40 -4.46 -12.28
C ARG A 2 -0.51 -5.57 -11.24
N LEU A 3 0.59 -5.94 -10.59
CA LEU A 3 0.59 -6.95 -9.53
C LEU A 3 -0.22 -6.49 -8.31
N ALA A 4 -0.13 -5.20 -7.98
CA ALA A 4 -0.93 -4.64 -6.89
C ALA A 4 -2.43 -4.64 -7.24
N LEU A 5 -2.78 -4.38 -8.49
CA LEU A 5 -4.17 -4.45 -8.97
C LEU A 5 -4.70 -5.89 -8.90
N ASP A 6 -3.88 -6.88 -9.22
CA ASP A 6 -4.27 -8.30 -9.09
C ASP A 6 -4.57 -8.64 -7.63
N GLU A 7 -3.73 -8.15 -6.69
CA GLU A 7 -3.99 -8.32 -5.26
C GLU A 7 -5.30 -7.63 -4.84
N ALA A 8 -5.55 -6.43 -5.34
CA ALA A 8 -6.79 -5.70 -5.04
C ALA A 8 -8.04 -6.52 -5.44
N GLY A 9 -7.98 -7.20 -6.58
CA GLY A 9 -9.06 -8.05 -7.03
C GLY A 9 -9.38 -9.21 -6.07
N ARG A 10 -8.37 -9.71 -5.37
CA ARG A 10 -8.56 -10.78 -4.37
C ARG A 10 -9.30 -10.31 -3.14
N ALA A 11 -9.17 -9.04 -2.77
CA ALA A 11 -9.88 -8.48 -1.61
C ALA A 11 -11.39 -8.56 -1.79
N VAL A 12 -11.88 -8.34 -3.00
CA VAL A 12 -13.31 -8.36 -3.31
C VAL A 12 -13.95 -9.71 -2.99
N ARG A 13 -13.21 -10.79 -3.20
CA ARG A 13 -13.70 -12.16 -2.91
C ARG A 13 -13.97 -12.37 -1.43
N GLY A 14 -13.24 -11.68 -0.56
CA GLY A 14 -13.45 -11.71 0.89
C GLY A 14 -14.42 -10.66 1.39
N GLY A 15 -15.03 -9.88 0.51
CA GLY A 15 -15.95 -8.81 0.88
C GLY A 15 -15.25 -7.52 1.31
N ASP A 16 -13.97 -7.39 1.04
CA ASP A 16 -13.16 -6.24 1.43
C ASP A 16 -13.00 -5.23 0.31
N VAL A 17 -12.76 -3.98 0.68
CA VAL A 17 -12.47 -2.90 -0.26
C VAL A 17 -11.24 -3.25 -1.09
N PRO A 18 -11.30 -3.13 -2.44
CA PRO A 18 -10.23 -3.59 -3.32
C PRO A 18 -9.00 -2.68 -3.29
N VAL A 19 -8.14 -2.94 -2.34
CA VAL A 19 -6.81 -2.34 -2.24
C VAL A 19 -5.79 -3.45 -2.24
N GLY A 20 -4.77 -3.32 -3.05
CA GLY A 20 -3.68 -4.29 -3.14
C GLY A 20 -2.32 -3.60 -3.07
N ALA A 21 -1.34 -4.32 -2.55
CA ALA A 21 0.02 -3.80 -2.39
C ALA A 21 1.05 -4.90 -2.60
N VAL A 22 2.21 -4.51 -3.11
CA VAL A 22 3.39 -5.37 -3.20
C VAL A 22 4.60 -4.61 -2.73
N VAL A 23 5.56 -5.33 -2.14
CA VAL A 23 6.89 -4.80 -1.81
C VAL A 23 7.87 -5.44 -2.78
N LEU A 24 8.61 -4.61 -3.52
CA LEU A 24 9.61 -5.05 -4.50
C LEU A 24 11.01 -4.96 -3.90
N SER A 25 11.86 -5.89 -4.31
CA SER A 25 13.28 -5.89 -3.96
C SER A 25 13.97 -4.60 -4.47
N PRO A 26 15.17 -4.27 -3.96
CA PRO A 26 15.89 -3.06 -4.38
C PRO A 26 16.12 -2.96 -5.89
N ASP A 27 16.35 -4.07 -6.56
CA ASP A 27 16.52 -4.10 -8.02
C ASP A 27 15.19 -4.11 -8.79
N GLY A 28 14.06 -4.21 -8.08
CA GLY A 28 12.72 -4.18 -8.68
C GLY A 28 12.29 -5.48 -9.36
N THR A 29 13.06 -6.56 -9.23
CA THR A 29 12.81 -7.81 -9.98
C THR A 29 12.02 -8.84 -9.19
N THR A 30 12.01 -8.76 -7.86
CA THR A 30 11.39 -9.77 -7.00
C THR A 30 10.31 -9.15 -6.13
N VAL A 31 9.15 -9.81 -6.08
CA VAL A 31 8.09 -9.46 -5.12
C VAL A 31 8.44 -10.13 -3.79
N LEU A 32 8.82 -9.33 -2.81
CA LEU A 32 9.20 -9.82 -1.47
C LEU A 32 7.97 -10.06 -0.59
N GLY A 33 6.92 -9.30 -0.78
CA GLY A 33 5.67 -9.44 -0.05
C GLY A 33 4.53 -8.87 -0.84
N ALA A 34 3.34 -9.46 -0.68
CA ALA A 34 2.13 -9.02 -1.34
C ALA A 34 0.98 -9.10 -0.35
N GLY A 35 0.01 -8.22 -0.51
CA GLY A 35 -1.16 -8.20 0.36
C GLY A 35 -2.33 -7.51 -0.29
N HIS A 36 -3.51 -7.81 0.20
CA HIS A 36 -4.74 -7.11 -0.11
C HIS A 36 -5.49 -6.87 1.18
N ASN A 37 -6.45 -5.96 1.15
CA ASN A 37 -7.24 -5.63 2.33
C ASN A 37 -7.99 -6.88 2.83
N GLU A 38 -7.84 -7.21 4.11
CA GLU A 38 -8.45 -8.38 4.73
C GLU A 38 -9.18 -8.02 6.05
N ARG A 39 -9.59 -6.78 6.24
CA ARG A 39 -10.26 -6.37 7.48
C ARG A 39 -11.53 -7.17 7.74
N GLU A 40 -12.36 -7.33 6.71
CA GLU A 40 -13.60 -8.12 6.84
C GLU A 40 -13.29 -9.62 6.89
N ALA A 41 -12.38 -10.09 6.04
CA ALA A 41 -12.04 -11.51 5.94
C ALA A 41 -11.47 -12.07 7.25
N THR A 42 -10.65 -11.30 7.97
CA THR A 42 -9.96 -11.78 9.18
C THR A 42 -10.44 -11.10 10.46
N GLY A 43 -11.27 -10.06 10.37
CA GLY A 43 -11.70 -9.30 11.54
C GLY A 43 -10.57 -8.49 12.18
N ASP A 44 -9.51 -8.19 11.43
CA ASP A 44 -8.35 -7.43 11.90
C ASP A 44 -8.41 -6.00 11.35
N PRO A 45 -8.60 -4.99 12.21
CA PRO A 45 -8.70 -3.60 11.74
C PRO A 45 -7.41 -3.06 11.14
N THR A 46 -6.28 -3.71 11.37
CA THR A 46 -4.99 -3.29 10.81
C THR A 46 -4.62 -4.06 9.54
N ALA A 47 -5.44 -4.99 9.09
CA ALA A 47 -5.14 -5.83 7.92
C ALA A 47 -5.35 -5.08 6.61
N HIS A 48 -4.71 -3.94 6.46
CA HIS A 48 -4.62 -3.21 5.21
C HIS A 48 -3.57 -3.87 4.30
N ALA A 49 -3.77 -3.73 2.99
CA ALA A 49 -2.87 -4.29 1.99
C ALA A 49 -1.40 -3.96 2.26
N GLU A 50 -1.11 -2.71 2.59
CA GLU A 50 0.25 -2.22 2.81
C GLU A 50 0.89 -2.87 4.03
N VAL A 51 0.16 -2.93 5.15
CA VAL A 51 0.67 -3.55 6.38
C VAL A 51 1.00 -5.02 6.14
N LEU A 52 0.11 -5.74 5.45
CA LEU A 52 0.33 -7.15 5.15
C LEU A 52 1.52 -7.37 4.22
N ALA A 53 1.65 -6.54 3.17
CA ALA A 53 2.78 -6.63 2.25
C ALA A 53 4.10 -6.35 2.96
N ILE A 54 4.15 -5.33 3.82
CA ILE A 54 5.33 -4.98 4.62
C ILE A 54 5.72 -6.13 5.56
N ARG A 55 4.75 -6.67 6.28
CA ARG A 55 4.99 -7.78 7.23
C ARG A 55 5.55 -9.02 6.52
N ARG A 56 4.98 -9.37 5.38
CA ARG A 56 5.41 -10.53 4.59
C ARG A 56 6.79 -10.34 3.99
N ALA A 57 7.09 -9.14 3.51
CA ALA A 57 8.41 -8.81 2.99
C ALA A 57 9.47 -8.88 4.08
N ALA A 58 9.21 -8.31 5.26
CA ALA A 58 10.11 -8.34 6.40
C ALA A 58 10.38 -9.79 6.86
N ALA A 59 9.33 -10.61 6.92
CA ALA A 59 9.46 -12.02 7.28
C ALA A 59 10.34 -12.77 6.29
N ARG A 60 10.17 -12.52 5.00
CA ARG A 60 10.95 -13.17 3.94
C ARG A 60 12.42 -12.78 4.01
N LEU A 61 12.71 -11.50 4.29
CA LEU A 61 14.08 -11.00 4.40
C LEU A 61 14.74 -11.35 5.72
N GLY A 62 13.96 -11.70 6.75
CA GLY A 62 14.45 -11.90 8.10
C GLY A 62 14.98 -10.60 8.72
N GLU A 63 14.45 -9.46 8.30
CA GLU A 63 14.92 -8.12 8.67
C GLU A 63 13.74 -7.14 8.65
N TRP A 64 13.58 -6.34 9.70
CA TRP A 64 12.47 -5.38 9.73
C TRP A 64 12.71 -4.16 8.83
N ARG A 65 13.97 -3.84 8.54
CA ARG A 65 14.30 -2.74 7.63
C ARG A 65 14.14 -3.19 6.19
N LEU A 66 13.29 -2.52 5.45
CA LEU A 66 13.09 -2.79 4.03
C LEU A 66 13.92 -1.83 3.18
N THR A 67 15.19 -1.65 3.55
CA THR A 67 16.11 -0.72 2.90
C THR A 67 16.23 -1.03 1.41
N GLY A 68 16.10 -0.01 0.58
CA GLY A 68 16.17 -0.14 -0.88
C GLY A 68 14.88 -0.60 -1.53
N CYS A 69 13.91 -1.10 -0.76
CA CYS A 69 12.67 -1.66 -1.31
C CYS A 69 11.68 -0.57 -1.74
N THR A 70 10.76 -0.96 -2.62
CA THR A 70 9.66 -0.12 -3.08
C THR A 70 8.34 -0.75 -2.66
N LEU A 71 7.47 0.03 -2.02
CA LEU A 71 6.08 -0.37 -1.78
C LEU A 71 5.22 0.20 -2.91
N VAL A 72 4.47 -0.67 -3.58
CA VAL A 72 3.51 -0.28 -4.63
C VAL A 72 2.11 -0.61 -4.14
N VAL A 73 1.22 0.37 -4.14
CA VAL A 73 -0.14 0.20 -3.62
C VAL A 73 -1.15 0.89 -4.54
N THR A 74 -2.34 0.31 -4.68
CA THR A 74 -3.36 0.81 -5.60
C THR A 74 -4.04 2.09 -5.12
N LEU A 75 -4.08 2.31 -3.82
CA LEU A 75 -4.70 3.49 -3.21
C LEU A 75 -3.68 4.20 -2.33
N GLU A 76 -3.73 5.52 -2.32
CA GLU A 76 -2.87 6.33 -1.44
C GLU A 76 -2.93 5.81 0.01
N PRO A 77 -1.77 5.59 0.66
CA PRO A 77 -1.75 5.08 2.03
C PRO A 77 -2.47 5.98 3.02
N CYS A 78 -3.24 5.38 3.91
CA CYS A 78 -3.86 6.09 5.04
C CYS A 78 -2.80 6.41 6.10
N THR A 79 -3.21 7.08 7.18
CA THR A 79 -2.29 7.48 8.26
C THR A 79 -1.56 6.29 8.88
N MET A 80 -2.27 5.20 9.14
CA MET A 80 -1.66 3.98 9.70
C MET A 80 -0.60 3.40 8.76
N CYS A 81 -0.95 3.25 7.50
CA CYS A 81 -0.05 2.65 6.50
C CYS A 81 1.12 3.57 6.15
N ALA A 82 0.89 4.88 6.07
CA ALA A 82 1.95 5.85 5.87
C ALA A 82 2.98 5.78 7.00
N GLY A 83 2.51 5.67 8.24
CA GLY A 83 3.38 5.46 9.39
C GLY A 83 4.15 4.15 9.30
N ALA A 84 3.47 3.07 8.94
CA ALA A 84 4.09 1.75 8.80
C ALA A 84 5.20 1.75 7.74
N LEU A 85 4.95 2.35 6.57
CA LEU A 85 5.95 2.37 5.51
C LEU A 85 7.17 3.23 5.87
N VAL A 86 6.97 4.32 6.60
CA VAL A 86 8.09 5.14 7.10
C VAL A 86 8.90 4.34 8.13
N GLN A 87 8.22 3.69 9.07
CA GLN A 87 8.88 2.90 10.13
C GLN A 87 9.63 1.70 9.57
N SER A 88 9.14 1.09 8.50
CA SER A 88 9.81 -0.05 7.86
C SER A 88 10.99 0.36 6.98
N ARG A 89 11.22 1.64 6.77
CA ARG A 89 12.36 2.18 6.01
C ARG A 89 12.35 1.84 4.52
N VAL A 90 11.18 1.68 3.90
CA VAL A 90 11.14 1.56 2.44
C VAL A 90 11.70 2.84 1.80
N ASP A 91 12.42 2.69 0.70
CA ASP A 91 13.05 3.82 0.01
C ASP A 91 12.07 4.57 -0.89
N ARG A 92 11.03 3.90 -1.36
CA ARG A 92 10.09 4.46 -2.32
C ARG A 92 8.69 3.92 -2.08
N VAL A 93 7.70 4.79 -2.21
CA VAL A 93 6.30 4.40 -2.28
C VAL A 93 5.71 4.87 -3.60
N VAL A 94 5.03 3.95 -4.29
CA VAL A 94 4.32 4.22 -5.55
C VAL A 94 2.86 3.95 -5.30
N TYR A 95 1.97 4.92 -5.54
CA TYR A 95 0.54 4.66 -5.40
C TYR A 95 -0.25 5.08 -6.65
N GLY A 96 -1.42 4.47 -6.80
CA GLY A 96 -2.30 4.72 -7.94
C GLY A 96 -3.24 5.87 -7.70
N ALA A 97 -4.38 5.58 -7.11
CA ALA A 97 -5.44 6.57 -6.89
C ALA A 97 -5.19 7.38 -5.61
N ARG A 98 -5.55 8.66 -5.64
CA ARG A 98 -5.56 9.51 -4.45
C ARG A 98 -6.75 9.16 -3.57
N ASP A 99 -6.60 9.38 -2.27
CA ASP A 99 -7.68 9.24 -1.30
C ASP A 99 -7.87 10.57 -0.56
N ASP A 100 -8.80 11.37 -1.04
CA ASP A 100 -9.06 12.70 -0.49
C ASP A 100 -9.62 12.67 0.93
N LYS A 101 -10.14 11.53 1.38
CA LYS A 101 -10.77 11.39 2.70
C LYS A 101 -9.81 10.89 3.77
N ALA A 102 -8.86 10.03 3.40
CA ALA A 102 -8.01 9.35 4.38
C ALA A 102 -6.53 9.33 3.97
N GLY A 103 -6.17 9.85 2.80
CA GLY A 103 -4.81 9.77 2.28
C GLY A 103 -3.81 10.56 3.10
N ALA A 104 -2.68 9.93 3.42
CA ALA A 104 -1.63 10.52 4.24
C ALA A 104 -0.29 10.63 3.49
N ALA A 105 -0.34 10.63 2.17
CA ALA A 105 0.82 10.81 1.30
C ALA A 105 0.60 11.98 0.33
N GLY A 106 -0.07 13.02 0.81
CA GLY A 106 -0.26 14.27 0.08
C GLY A 106 -1.69 14.78 0.00
N SER A 107 -2.72 13.95 0.25
CA SER A 107 -4.12 14.37 0.09
C SER A 107 -4.67 15.06 1.34
N LEU A 108 -4.97 14.32 2.39
CA LEU A 108 -5.46 14.90 3.64
C LEU A 108 -4.31 15.55 4.41
N TRP A 109 -3.22 14.83 4.52
CA TRP A 109 -1.93 15.33 5.04
C TRP A 109 -0.80 14.54 4.39
N ASP A 110 0.44 14.82 4.83
CA ASP A 110 1.60 14.22 4.19
C ASP A 110 2.58 13.68 5.23
N VAL A 111 2.27 12.52 5.78
CA VAL A 111 3.12 11.84 6.77
C VAL A 111 4.44 11.39 6.15
N VAL A 112 4.41 10.90 4.91
CA VAL A 112 5.60 10.30 4.27
C VAL A 112 6.69 11.31 3.92
N ARG A 113 6.34 12.60 3.82
CA ARG A 113 7.29 13.67 3.55
C ARG A 113 7.52 14.59 4.74
N ASP A 114 7.01 14.23 5.91
CA ASP A 114 7.15 15.07 7.10
C ASP A 114 8.62 15.17 7.50
N ARG A 115 9.13 16.41 7.53
CA ARG A 115 10.56 16.69 7.76
C ARG A 115 11.03 16.32 9.16
N ARG A 116 10.11 16.15 10.11
CA ARG A 116 10.41 15.80 11.49
C ARG A 116 10.65 14.30 11.67
N LEU A 117 10.27 13.47 10.70
CA LEU A 117 10.49 12.02 10.76
C LEU A 117 11.93 11.68 10.37
N ASN A 118 12.42 10.57 10.92
CA ASN A 118 13.80 10.10 10.69
C ASN A 118 14.03 9.60 9.27
N HIS A 119 12.97 9.22 8.57
CA HIS A 119 13.05 8.62 7.24
C HIS A 119 11.94 9.19 6.37
N ARG A 120 12.27 9.50 5.13
CA ARG A 120 11.32 10.05 4.15
C ARG A 120 11.53 9.32 2.81
N PRO A 121 10.63 8.41 2.43
CA PRO A 121 10.75 7.74 1.15
C PRO A 121 10.45 8.69 -0.01
N GLU A 122 10.96 8.35 -1.18
CA GLU A 122 10.52 8.97 -2.43
C GLU A 122 9.06 8.59 -2.69
N VAL A 123 8.24 9.52 -3.14
CA VAL A 123 6.82 9.30 -3.42
C VAL A 123 6.54 9.49 -4.90
N ILE A 124 5.97 8.48 -5.54
CA ILE A 124 5.53 8.52 -6.94
C ILE A 124 4.03 8.26 -6.94
N GLU A 125 3.24 9.21 -7.41
CA GLU A 125 1.78 9.14 -7.41
C GLU A 125 1.21 8.95 -8.80
N GLY A 126 -0.04 8.51 -8.88
CA GLY A 126 -0.82 8.50 -10.12
C GLY A 126 -0.50 7.39 -11.10
N VAL A 127 0.20 6.34 -10.68
CA VAL A 127 0.51 5.21 -11.56
C VAL A 127 -0.73 4.34 -11.75
N LEU A 128 -1.25 4.27 -12.97
CA LEU A 128 -2.51 3.61 -13.32
C LEU A 128 -3.67 4.09 -12.44
N ALA A 129 -3.70 5.39 -12.15
CA ALA A 129 -4.66 5.98 -11.23
C ALA A 129 -6.11 5.70 -11.63
N THR A 130 -6.43 5.75 -12.92
CA THR A 130 -7.79 5.52 -13.43
C THR A 130 -8.23 4.08 -13.15
N GLU A 131 -7.41 3.09 -13.46
CA GLU A 131 -7.73 1.68 -13.21
C GLU A 131 -7.88 1.41 -11.72
N CYS A 132 -7.02 1.99 -10.90
CA CYS A 132 -7.09 1.85 -9.45
C CYS A 132 -8.38 2.45 -8.88
N ALA A 133 -8.73 3.66 -9.31
CA ALA A 133 -9.95 4.33 -8.89
C ALA A 133 -11.20 3.60 -9.35
N GLN A 134 -11.17 3.03 -10.56
CA GLN A 134 -12.30 2.32 -11.14
C GLN A 134 -12.69 1.09 -10.31
N LEU A 135 -11.73 0.33 -9.81
CA LEU A 135 -12.01 -0.82 -8.93
C LEU A 135 -12.79 -0.39 -7.69
N LEU A 136 -12.39 0.73 -7.09
CA LEU A 136 -13.07 1.26 -5.90
C LEU A 136 -14.48 1.73 -6.24
N THR A 137 -14.63 2.46 -7.33
CA THR A 137 -15.94 2.96 -7.78
C THR A 137 -16.91 1.81 -8.02
N GLU A 138 -16.48 0.77 -8.71
CA GLU A 138 -17.30 -0.40 -9.00
C GLU A 138 -17.69 -1.13 -7.71
N PHE A 139 -16.76 -1.30 -6.78
CA PHE A 139 -17.04 -1.95 -5.50
C PHE A 139 -18.12 -1.20 -4.72
N PHE A 140 -17.98 0.11 -4.56
CA PHE A 140 -18.93 0.91 -3.78
C PHE A 140 -20.27 1.10 -4.50
N ARG A 141 -20.31 1.09 -5.82
CA ARG A 141 -21.54 1.17 -6.58
C ARG A 141 -22.44 -0.04 -6.31
N ASP A 142 -21.85 -1.21 -6.12
CA ASP A 142 -22.57 -2.47 -5.93
C ASP A 142 -22.97 -2.71 -4.47
N ARG A 143 -22.79 -1.73 -3.56
CA ARG A 143 -23.09 -1.85 -2.12
C ARG A 143 -24.32 -1.10 -1.68
#